data_28196ef0d51d6c7fa7f615727ae2a23a
#
_entry.id   28196ef0d51d6c7fa7f615727ae2a23a
#
_cell.length_a   1.000
_cell.length_b   1.000
_cell.length_c   1.000
_cell.angle_alpha   90.00
_cell.angle_beta   90.00
_cell.angle_gamma   90.00
#
_symmetry.space_group_name_H-M   'P 1'
#
loop_
_entity.id
_entity.type
_entity.pdbx_description
1 polymer ?
#
loop_
_entity_poly.entity_id
_entity_poly.type
_entity_poly.pdbx_seq_one_letter_code
_entity_poly.pdbx_strand_id
1 'polypeptide(L)'
;PGGVVNLLTGFTAELVKPLAAHMDVDGLDLAGLDLALLRDVELAAAENVKRVTAPLRLTPREWLDDAKGQDPYWMAHFLEIKTVWHPTGV
;
A
#
# COMPACT_ATOMS: atom_id res chain seq x y z
N PRO A 1 -2.69 -15.28 13.94
CA PRO A 1 -4.05 -15.10 14.42
C PRO A 1 -5.04 -15.04 13.25
N GLY A 2 -6.24 -15.59 13.42
CA GLY A 2 -7.29 -15.51 12.41
C GLY A 2 -7.68 -14.05 12.16
N GLY A 3 -7.98 -13.69 10.89
CA GLY A 3 -8.41 -12.35 10.50
C GLY A 3 -7.30 -11.33 10.24
N VAL A 4 -6.02 -11.71 10.41
CA VAL A 4 -4.89 -10.79 10.13
C VAL A 4 -4.68 -10.63 8.62
N VAL A 5 -4.87 -11.70 7.85
CA VAL A 5 -4.79 -11.68 6.39
C VAL A 5 -6.12 -12.14 5.82
N ASN A 6 -6.70 -11.34 4.97
CA ASN A 6 -7.97 -11.62 4.31
C ASN A 6 -7.76 -11.58 2.79
N LEU A 7 -8.07 -12.66 2.11
CA LEU A 7 -7.99 -12.75 0.66
C LEU A 7 -9.39 -12.55 0.06
N LEU A 8 -9.57 -11.49 -0.70
CA LEU A 8 -10.80 -11.20 -1.42
C LEU A 8 -10.61 -11.53 -2.89
N THR A 9 -11.51 -12.35 -3.44
CA THR A 9 -11.53 -12.69 -4.86
C THR A 9 -12.69 -11.97 -5.54
N GLY A 10 -12.46 -11.46 -6.75
CA GLY A 10 -13.49 -10.73 -7.49
C GLY A 10 -12.87 -9.78 -8.53
N PHE A 11 -13.70 -8.93 -9.08
CA PHE A 11 -13.23 -7.91 -10.02
C PHE A 11 -12.60 -6.74 -9.27
N THR A 12 -11.34 -6.44 -9.56
CA THR A 12 -10.59 -5.35 -8.91
C THR A 12 -11.34 -4.02 -8.97
N ALA A 13 -11.99 -3.70 -10.08
CA ALA A 13 -12.75 -2.46 -10.25
C ALA A 13 -13.93 -2.32 -9.27
N GLU A 14 -14.50 -3.43 -8.83
CA GLU A 14 -15.60 -3.44 -7.86
C GLU A 14 -15.08 -3.39 -6.41
N LEU A 15 -13.96 -4.07 -6.14
CA LEU A 15 -13.42 -4.20 -4.79
C LEU A 15 -12.60 -2.99 -4.36
N VAL A 16 -11.85 -2.37 -5.27
CA VAL A 16 -10.91 -1.30 -4.92
C VAL A 16 -11.59 -0.03 -4.46
N LYS A 17 -12.74 0.32 -5.04
CA LYS A 17 -13.46 1.56 -4.69
C LYS A 17 -13.97 1.56 -3.23
N PRO A 18 -14.67 0.53 -2.75
CA PRO A 18 -15.04 0.44 -1.35
C PRO A 18 -13.84 0.46 -0.40
N LEU A 19 -12.75 -0.24 -0.74
CA LEU A 19 -11.54 -0.25 0.08
C LEU A 19 -10.86 1.12 0.14
N ALA A 20 -10.80 1.82 -0.98
CA ALA A 20 -10.21 3.15 -1.05
C ALA A 20 -11.01 4.19 -0.24
N ALA A 21 -12.33 4.06 -0.18
CA ALA A 21 -13.21 4.95 0.57
C ALA A 21 -13.37 4.56 2.05
N HIS A 22 -12.97 3.34 2.45
CA HIS A 22 -13.22 2.84 3.80
C HIS A 22 -12.37 3.57 4.85
N MET A 23 -13.00 4.10 5.88
CA MET A 23 -12.34 4.93 6.89
C MET A 23 -11.30 4.18 7.75
N ASP A 24 -11.50 2.87 7.95
CA ASP A 24 -10.60 2.04 8.76
C ASP A 24 -9.45 1.42 7.95
N VAL A 25 -9.32 1.78 6.67
CA VAL A 25 -8.17 1.40 5.85
C VAL A 25 -7.17 2.55 5.85
N ASP A 26 -6.01 2.35 6.45
CA ASP A 26 -4.99 3.40 6.63
C ASP A 26 -4.00 3.51 5.47
N GLY A 27 -3.87 2.47 4.69
CA GLY A 27 -2.94 2.43 3.56
C GLY A 27 -3.38 1.52 2.43
N LEU A 28 -2.97 1.85 1.22
CA LEU A 28 -3.26 1.11 0.00
C LEU A 28 -1.98 0.86 -0.77
N ASP A 29 -1.68 -0.41 -1.02
CA ASP A 29 -0.69 -0.80 -2.02
C ASP A 29 -1.40 -0.98 -3.37
N LEU A 30 -1.02 -0.15 -4.33
CA LEU A 30 -1.62 -0.14 -5.66
C LEU A 30 -0.86 -1.00 -6.68
N ALA A 31 0.02 -1.90 -6.22
CA ALA A 31 0.73 -2.81 -7.11
C ALA A 31 -0.29 -3.62 -7.96
N GLY A 32 -0.11 -3.59 -9.27
CA GLY A 32 -1.00 -4.28 -10.20
C GLY A 32 -2.34 -3.61 -10.49
N LEU A 33 -2.63 -2.45 -9.92
CA LEU A 33 -3.85 -1.70 -10.22
C LEU A 33 -3.86 -1.24 -11.69
N ASP A 34 -5.01 -1.31 -12.34
CA ASP A 34 -5.20 -0.69 -13.65
C ASP A 34 -5.12 0.84 -13.53
N LEU A 35 -4.31 1.45 -14.38
CA LEU A 35 -4.11 2.91 -14.40
C LEU A 35 -5.40 3.69 -14.67
N ALA A 36 -6.37 3.08 -15.34
CA ALA A 36 -7.68 3.69 -15.55
C ALA A 36 -8.44 3.95 -14.23
N LEU A 37 -8.15 3.17 -13.17
CA LEU A 37 -8.78 3.30 -11.86
C LEU A 37 -7.97 4.19 -10.90
N LEU A 38 -6.72 4.49 -11.25
CA LEU A 38 -5.77 5.14 -10.34
C LEU A 38 -6.32 6.46 -9.79
N ARG A 39 -6.79 7.33 -10.65
CA ARG A 39 -7.30 8.66 -10.25
C ARG A 39 -8.46 8.57 -9.25
N ASP A 40 -9.43 7.68 -9.52
CA ASP A 40 -10.59 7.52 -8.65
C ASP A 40 -10.18 6.98 -7.27
N VAL A 41 -9.22 6.06 -7.26
CA VAL A 41 -8.68 5.46 -6.02
C VAL A 41 -7.91 6.50 -5.21
N GLU A 42 -7.05 7.29 -5.85
CA GLU A 42 -6.29 8.36 -5.18
C GLU A 42 -7.19 9.44 -4.61
N LEU A 43 -8.24 9.84 -5.34
CA LEU A 43 -9.21 10.82 -4.84
C LEU A 43 -9.96 10.27 -3.62
N ALA A 44 -10.43 9.03 -3.66
CA ALA A 44 -11.11 8.41 -2.53
C ALA A 44 -10.17 8.24 -1.32
N ALA A 45 -8.91 7.87 -1.55
CA ALA A 45 -7.91 7.74 -0.50
C ALA A 45 -7.55 9.07 0.16
N ALA A 46 -7.59 10.16 -0.59
CA ALA A 46 -7.26 11.50 -0.08
C ALA A 46 -8.29 12.02 0.94
N GLU A 47 -9.53 11.56 0.90
CA GLU A 47 -10.60 12.03 1.81
C GLU A 47 -10.28 11.76 3.29
N ASN A 48 -9.54 10.69 3.59
CA ASN A 48 -9.08 10.37 4.94
C ASN A 48 -7.56 10.19 5.06
N VAL A 49 -6.82 10.81 4.15
CA VAL A 49 -5.35 10.92 4.20
C VAL A 49 -4.65 9.55 4.27
N LYS A 50 -5.13 8.57 3.50
CA LYS A 50 -4.50 7.25 3.41
C LYS A 50 -3.09 7.34 2.81
N ARG A 51 -2.23 6.44 3.23
CA ARG A 51 -0.96 6.20 2.54
C ARG A 51 -1.21 5.39 1.28
N VAL A 52 -0.73 5.88 0.17
CA VAL A 52 -0.91 5.22 -1.13
C VAL A 52 0.46 5.02 -1.76
N THR A 53 0.77 3.79 -2.16
CA THR A 53 1.98 3.51 -2.94
C THR A 53 1.71 3.71 -4.43
N ALA A 54 2.75 4.06 -5.18
CA ALA A 54 2.65 4.12 -6.64
C ALA A 54 2.31 2.74 -7.23
N PRO A 55 1.52 2.66 -8.30
CA PRO A 55 1.18 1.40 -8.96
C PRO A 55 2.42 0.83 -9.65
N LEU A 56 3.10 -0.09 -8.98
CA LEU A 56 4.21 -0.83 -9.54
C LEU A 56 3.68 -1.94 -10.44
N ARG A 57 4.14 -1.95 -11.69
CA ARG A 57 3.87 -3.03 -12.65
C ARG A 57 5.09 -3.94 -12.71
N LEU A 58 5.10 -4.93 -11.85
CA LEU A 58 6.11 -5.97 -11.89
C LEU A 58 5.60 -7.12 -12.76
N THR A 59 6.48 -7.65 -13.60
CA THR A 59 6.22 -8.90 -14.30
C THR A 59 6.19 -10.07 -13.31
N PRO A 60 5.57 -11.21 -13.65
CA PRO A 60 5.60 -12.40 -12.78
C PRO A 60 7.03 -12.84 -12.41
N ARG A 61 7.99 -12.66 -13.32
CA ARG A 61 9.39 -12.97 -13.06
C ARG A 61 10.01 -12.04 -12.01
N GLU A 62 9.65 -10.77 -12.04
CA GLU A 62 10.14 -9.79 -11.07
C GLU A 62 9.52 -9.98 -9.68
N TRP A 63 8.27 -10.44 -9.60
CA TRP A 63 7.65 -10.82 -8.34
C TRP A 63 8.32 -12.04 -7.68
N LEU A 64 8.90 -12.94 -8.48
CA LEU A 64 9.63 -14.14 -8.03
C LEU A 64 11.13 -13.86 -7.81
N ASP A 65 11.60 -12.66 -8.06
CA ASP A 65 12.98 -12.24 -7.79
C ASP A 65 13.11 -11.90 -6.31
N ASP A 66 13.91 -12.69 -5.57
CA ASP A 66 14.09 -12.51 -4.13
C ASP A 66 14.62 -11.11 -3.78
N ALA A 67 15.50 -10.54 -4.59
CA ALA A 67 16.05 -9.21 -4.33
C ALA A 67 15.00 -8.11 -4.42
N LYS A 68 14.02 -8.27 -5.30
CA LYS A 68 12.90 -7.32 -5.46
C LYS A 68 11.75 -7.62 -4.50
N GLY A 69 11.38 -8.89 -4.32
CA GLY A 69 10.26 -9.30 -3.49
C GLY A 69 10.52 -9.15 -1.99
N GLN A 70 11.78 -9.22 -1.55
CA GLN A 70 12.19 -9.07 -0.15
C GLN A 70 12.72 -7.68 0.19
N ASP A 71 12.56 -6.70 -0.69
CA ASP A 71 13.05 -5.34 -0.45
C ASP A 71 12.31 -4.72 0.76
N PRO A 72 13.01 -4.32 1.83
CA PRO A 72 12.40 -3.72 3.01
C PRO A 72 11.69 -2.39 2.71
N TYR A 73 11.97 -1.74 1.61
CA TYR A 73 11.26 -0.53 1.19
C TYR A 73 9.78 -0.76 0.91
N TRP A 74 9.34 -1.99 0.61
CA TRP A 74 7.92 -2.32 0.54
C TRP A 74 7.18 -2.02 1.84
N MET A 75 7.83 -2.31 2.98
CA MET A 75 7.25 -2.04 4.29
C MET A 75 7.37 -0.56 4.67
N ALA A 76 8.44 0.12 4.24
CA ALA A 76 8.75 1.49 4.64
C ALA A 76 7.61 2.48 4.30
N HIS A 77 6.89 2.25 3.22
CA HIS A 77 5.75 3.07 2.82
C HIS A 77 4.60 3.07 3.84
N PHE A 78 4.51 2.02 4.65
CA PHE A 78 3.43 1.82 5.62
C PHE A 78 3.87 1.99 7.07
N LEU A 79 5.14 2.33 7.30
CA LEU A 79 5.71 2.55 8.62
C LEU A 79 5.75 4.04 8.96
N GLU A 80 5.53 4.34 10.25
CA GLU A 80 5.85 5.65 10.80
C GLU A 80 7.27 5.65 11.34
N ILE A 81 8.15 6.39 10.67
CA ILE A 81 9.54 6.53 11.09
C ILE A 81 9.63 7.75 12.00
N LYS A 82 9.93 7.52 13.29
CA LYS A 82 10.24 8.58 14.25
C LYS A 82 11.76 8.71 14.39
N THR A 83 12.27 9.88 14.06
CA THR A 83 13.66 10.22 14.38
C THR A 83 13.70 10.91 15.72
N VAL A 84 14.40 10.31 16.68
CA VAL A 84 14.63 10.91 18.00
C VAL A 84 16.10 11.34 18.08
N TRP A 85 16.31 12.61 18.31
CA TRP A 85 17.64 13.15 18.56
C TRP A 85 17.80 13.42 20.06
N HIS A 86 18.74 12.71 20.71
CA HIS A 86 19.14 12.96 22.08
C HIS A 86 20.49 13.67 22.07
N PRO A 87 20.58 14.95 22.46
CA PRO A 87 21.86 15.56 22.70
C PRO A 87 22.50 14.85 23.89
N THR A 88 23.61 14.15 23.66
CA THR A 88 24.47 13.69 24.75
C THR A 88 25.21 14.92 25.22
N GLY A 89 24.77 15.49 26.36
CA GLY A 89 25.52 16.56 27.01
C GLY A 89 26.90 16.08 27.41
N VAL A 90 27.90 16.90 27.12
CA VAL A 90 29.27 16.72 27.56
C VAL A 90 29.39 17.17 29.00
#